data_5006b42b9af336bbe6bed8827acd10c5
#
_entry.id   5006b42b9af336bbe6bed8827acd10c5
#
_cell.length_a   1.000
_cell.length_b   1.000
_cell.length_c   1.000
_cell.angle_alpha   90.00
_cell.angle_beta   90.00
_cell.angle_gamma   90.00
#
_symmetry.space_group_name_H-M   'P 1'
#
loop_
_entity.id
_entity.type
_entity.pdbx_description
1 polymer ?
#
loop_
_entity_poly.entity_id
_entity_poly.type
_entity_poly.pdbx_seq_one_letter_code
_entity_poly.pdbx_strand_id
1 'polypeptide(L)'
;MKLNLTKPLVIFDLETTGLDMVKDRVIQLSYIKVYPDGREERGNELINPEKHIDDIITQLTGITNEDVKDKPTFKQIAKKMETVFSGSDIAGFNSNFFDVPLLAEEFLRAGIDFDFSKCRLIDACTIFKKMERRNLASAYKFYCGRKMEEDFEAHRADQDTEATYRVLMGELDKYAPGVNEDPEKVLENDMQALADFSKQNDNVDFAGRIVWADVNGKRTEVFNFGKHKGLPVADVLRMDPGYYSWILAGDFTYNTKQVLTRIRLREATK
;
A
#
# COMPACT_ATOMS: atom_id res chain seq x y z
N MET A 1 22.00 4.62 10.76
CA MET A 1 20.81 4.89 11.63
C MET A 1 19.97 3.62 11.73
N LYS A 2 19.21 3.41 12.82
CA LYS A 2 18.22 2.33 12.93
C LYS A 2 16.82 2.93 12.92
N LEU A 3 15.84 2.22 12.34
CA LEU A 3 14.44 2.61 12.41
C LEU A 3 13.97 2.62 13.88
N ASN A 4 13.32 3.69 14.30
CA ASN A 4 12.73 3.77 15.64
C ASN A 4 11.34 3.12 15.64
N LEU A 5 11.31 1.81 15.78
CA LEU A 5 10.11 1.02 15.69
C LEU A 5 9.47 0.81 17.05
N THR A 6 8.17 1.10 17.17
CA THR A 6 7.35 0.76 18.35
C THR A 6 6.61 -0.56 18.16
N LYS A 7 6.45 -1.00 16.91
CA LYS A 7 5.92 -2.30 16.48
C LYS A 7 6.65 -2.74 15.21
N PRO A 8 6.55 -3.99 14.77
CA PRO A 8 7.22 -4.43 13.56
C PRO A 8 6.82 -3.59 12.34
N LEU A 9 7.75 -3.43 11.39
CA LEU A 9 7.53 -2.82 10.08
C LEU A 9 7.68 -3.89 9.01
N VAL A 10 6.66 -4.04 8.17
CA VAL A 10 6.74 -4.90 6.97
C VAL A 10 6.97 -3.99 5.77
N ILE A 11 8.14 -4.10 5.16
CA ILE A 11 8.44 -3.51 3.86
C ILE A 11 8.10 -4.57 2.82
N PHE A 12 7.31 -4.25 1.80
CA PHE A 12 6.91 -5.23 0.81
C PHE A 12 6.77 -4.62 -0.59
N ASP A 13 6.75 -5.52 -1.57
CA ASP A 13 6.54 -5.21 -2.97
C ASP A 13 5.79 -6.35 -3.66
N LEU A 14 4.98 -6.04 -4.68
CA LEU A 14 4.17 -6.98 -5.42
C LEU A 14 4.51 -6.98 -6.91
N GLU A 15 4.63 -8.18 -7.51
CA GLU A 15 4.48 -8.33 -8.95
C GLU A 15 3.08 -8.87 -9.26
N THR A 16 2.50 -8.42 -10.37
CA THR A 16 1.08 -8.64 -10.68
C THR A 16 0.86 -8.95 -12.15
N THR A 17 -0.32 -9.49 -12.49
CA THR A 17 -0.71 -9.72 -13.89
C THR A 17 -1.05 -8.43 -14.65
N GLY A 18 -1.06 -7.27 -13.99
CA GLY A 18 -1.39 -5.97 -14.56
C GLY A 18 -1.80 -4.96 -13.50
N LEU A 19 -2.34 -3.81 -13.91
CA LEU A 19 -2.61 -2.66 -13.03
C LEU A 19 -4.08 -2.46 -12.66
N ASP A 20 -4.98 -3.33 -13.12
CA ASP A 20 -6.41 -3.25 -12.83
C ASP A 20 -6.71 -3.89 -11.47
N MET A 21 -7.03 -3.07 -10.45
CA MET A 21 -7.32 -3.51 -9.09
C MET A 21 -8.44 -4.54 -8.97
N VAL A 22 -9.34 -4.58 -9.94
CA VAL A 22 -10.50 -5.50 -9.95
C VAL A 22 -10.16 -6.82 -10.61
N LYS A 23 -9.39 -6.79 -11.70
CA LYS A 23 -9.17 -7.94 -12.60
C LYS A 23 -7.81 -8.58 -12.42
N ASP A 24 -6.82 -7.83 -11.98
CA ASP A 24 -5.47 -8.34 -11.88
C ASP A 24 -5.18 -9.00 -10.53
N ARG A 25 -4.15 -9.83 -10.54
CA ARG A 25 -3.82 -10.74 -9.46
C ARG A 25 -2.33 -10.65 -9.15
N VAL A 26 -1.99 -10.91 -7.90
CA VAL A 26 -0.60 -11.00 -7.47
C VAL A 26 0.03 -12.30 -8.00
N ILE A 27 1.24 -12.17 -8.57
CA ILE A 27 2.08 -13.30 -9.04
C ILE A 27 3.33 -13.47 -8.20
N GLN A 28 3.76 -12.42 -7.48
CA GLN A 28 4.84 -12.50 -6.50
C GLN A 28 4.57 -11.52 -5.35
N LEU A 29 4.89 -11.93 -4.13
CA LEU A 29 4.92 -11.07 -2.96
C LEU A 29 6.25 -11.24 -2.26
N SER A 30 7.04 -10.16 -2.17
CA SER A 30 8.27 -10.12 -1.41
C SER A 30 8.11 -9.22 -0.19
N TYR A 31 8.72 -9.59 0.95
CA TYR A 31 8.71 -8.76 2.14
C TYR A 31 9.96 -8.88 2.99
N ILE A 32 10.23 -7.80 3.73
CA ILE A 32 11.16 -7.75 4.85
C ILE A 32 10.37 -7.26 6.07
N LYS A 33 10.30 -8.08 7.10
CA LYS A 33 9.69 -7.70 8.38
C LYS A 33 10.78 -7.37 9.38
N VAL A 34 10.86 -6.10 9.78
CA VAL A 34 11.84 -5.59 10.74
C VAL A 34 11.17 -5.44 12.09
N TYR A 35 11.75 -6.02 13.13
CA TYR A 35 11.25 -5.96 14.49
C TYR A 35 11.90 -4.83 15.29
N PRO A 36 11.27 -4.33 16.38
CA PRO A 36 11.86 -3.29 17.24
C PRO A 36 13.23 -3.64 17.83
N ASP A 37 13.50 -4.93 18.01
CA ASP A 37 14.80 -5.43 18.48
C ASP A 37 15.89 -5.45 17.39
N GLY A 38 15.51 -5.14 16.13
CA GLY A 38 16.41 -5.13 14.97
C GLY A 38 16.50 -6.48 14.25
N ARG A 39 15.80 -7.50 14.69
CA ARG A 39 15.69 -8.78 13.98
C ARG A 39 14.90 -8.59 12.68
N GLU A 40 15.31 -9.28 11.63
CA GLU A 40 14.64 -9.29 10.33
C GLU A 40 14.09 -10.68 10.00
N GLU A 41 12.93 -10.70 9.36
CA GLU A 41 12.35 -11.87 8.72
C GLU A 41 12.07 -11.52 7.26
N ARG A 42 12.43 -12.41 6.34
CA ARG A 42 12.30 -12.17 4.89
C ARG A 42 11.50 -13.28 4.25
N GLY A 43 10.68 -12.92 3.27
CA GLY A 43 9.94 -13.86 2.45
C GLY A 43 9.83 -13.38 1.02
N ASN A 44 9.77 -14.34 0.10
CA ASN A 44 9.58 -14.10 -1.32
C ASN A 44 8.74 -15.26 -1.88
N GLU A 45 7.47 -15.00 -2.17
CA GLU A 45 6.49 -16.02 -2.53
C GLU A 45 6.05 -15.82 -3.98
N LEU A 46 6.30 -16.80 -4.84
CA LEU A 46 5.63 -16.90 -6.13
C LEU A 46 4.21 -17.43 -5.92
N ILE A 47 3.26 -16.83 -6.60
CA ILE A 47 1.82 -17.06 -6.40
C ILE A 47 1.16 -17.39 -7.73
N ASN A 48 0.37 -18.45 -7.74
CA ASN A 48 -0.45 -18.77 -8.90
C ASN A 48 -1.65 -17.81 -8.97
N PRO A 49 -1.71 -16.95 -9.99
CA PRO A 49 -2.78 -15.96 -10.11
C PRO A 49 -4.13 -16.58 -10.55
N GLU A 50 -4.16 -17.88 -10.90
CA GLU A 50 -5.31 -18.54 -11.55
C GLU A 50 -5.77 -17.82 -12.83
N LYS A 51 -4.85 -17.10 -13.48
CA LYS A 51 -5.05 -16.25 -14.65
C LYS A 51 -3.79 -16.29 -15.51
N HIS A 52 -3.95 -16.13 -16.81
CA HIS A 52 -2.82 -16.03 -17.74
C HIS A 52 -1.99 -14.78 -17.47
N ILE A 53 -0.68 -14.93 -17.48
CA ILE A 53 0.30 -13.84 -17.43
C ILE A 53 0.66 -13.49 -18.87
N ASP A 54 0.38 -12.27 -19.27
CA ASP A 54 0.67 -11.79 -20.62
C ASP A 54 2.18 -11.64 -20.85
N ASP A 55 2.62 -11.80 -22.09
CA ASP A 55 4.05 -11.73 -22.46
C ASP A 55 4.72 -10.43 -22.03
N ILE A 56 4.00 -9.31 -22.07
CA ILE A 56 4.53 -8.01 -21.64
C ILE A 56 4.83 -8.00 -20.14
N ILE A 57 4.03 -8.67 -19.32
CA ILE A 57 4.27 -8.81 -17.88
C ILE A 57 5.46 -9.74 -17.63
N THR A 58 5.52 -10.85 -18.38
CA THR A 58 6.68 -11.76 -18.32
C THR A 58 7.98 -11.05 -18.70
N GLN A 59 7.96 -10.19 -19.73
CA GLN A 59 9.14 -9.40 -20.11
C GLN A 59 9.54 -8.39 -19.02
N LEU A 60 8.58 -7.82 -18.31
CA LEU A 60 8.82 -6.83 -17.25
C LEU A 60 9.34 -7.49 -15.98
N THR A 61 8.70 -8.55 -15.52
CA THR A 61 8.94 -9.16 -14.20
C THR A 61 9.89 -10.36 -14.26
N GLY A 62 10.07 -10.96 -15.43
CA GLY A 62 10.77 -12.22 -15.62
C GLY A 62 9.98 -13.46 -15.19
N ILE A 63 8.75 -13.28 -14.70
CA ILE A 63 7.90 -14.38 -14.20
C ILE A 63 7.03 -14.90 -15.32
N THR A 64 7.12 -16.21 -15.59
CA THR A 64 6.36 -16.87 -16.63
C THR A 64 5.14 -17.61 -16.06
N ASN A 65 4.20 -17.97 -16.94
CA ASN A 65 3.07 -18.84 -16.57
C ASN A 65 3.55 -20.19 -16.00
N GLU A 66 4.70 -20.68 -16.49
CA GLU A 66 5.30 -21.95 -16.03
C GLU A 66 5.84 -21.86 -14.61
N ASP A 67 6.40 -20.71 -14.23
CA ASP A 67 6.98 -20.49 -12.90
C ASP A 67 5.92 -20.51 -11.79
N VAL A 68 4.69 -20.10 -12.12
CA VAL A 68 3.60 -19.94 -11.14
C VAL A 68 2.57 -21.06 -11.16
N LYS A 69 2.54 -21.91 -12.19
CA LYS A 69 1.47 -22.93 -12.38
C LYS A 69 1.28 -23.85 -11.19
N ASP A 70 2.39 -24.29 -10.58
CA ASP A 70 2.41 -25.23 -9.45
C ASP A 70 2.60 -24.50 -8.10
N LYS A 71 2.53 -23.18 -8.08
CA LYS A 71 2.63 -22.38 -6.85
C LYS A 71 1.28 -22.29 -6.16
N PRO A 72 1.28 -22.03 -4.84
CA PRO A 72 0.02 -21.80 -4.14
C PRO A 72 -0.68 -20.56 -4.67
N THR A 73 -2.01 -20.56 -4.67
CA THR A 73 -2.81 -19.37 -4.93
C THR A 73 -2.70 -18.40 -3.75
N PHE A 74 -3.03 -17.12 -3.95
CA PHE A 74 -3.06 -16.16 -2.84
C PHE A 74 -3.98 -16.64 -1.71
N LYS A 75 -5.14 -17.20 -2.04
CA LYS A 75 -6.08 -17.76 -1.07
C LYS A 75 -5.45 -18.83 -0.17
N GLN A 76 -4.57 -19.65 -0.70
CA GLN A 76 -3.89 -20.72 0.07
C GLN A 76 -2.85 -20.16 1.04
N ILE A 77 -2.19 -19.06 0.70
CA ILE A 77 -1.19 -18.43 1.56
C ILE A 77 -1.71 -17.23 2.36
N ALA A 78 -2.95 -16.82 2.13
CA ALA A 78 -3.53 -15.61 2.72
C ALA A 78 -3.43 -15.57 4.25
N LYS A 79 -3.63 -16.72 4.93
CA LYS A 79 -3.51 -16.80 6.39
C LYS A 79 -2.07 -16.62 6.87
N LYS A 80 -1.09 -17.13 6.11
CA LYS A 80 0.33 -16.89 6.35
C LYS A 80 0.64 -15.39 6.20
N MET A 81 0.17 -14.78 5.11
CA MET A 81 0.38 -13.36 4.86
C MET A 81 -0.32 -12.49 5.91
N GLU A 82 -1.55 -12.82 6.29
CA GLU A 82 -2.22 -12.14 7.40
C GLU A 82 -1.35 -12.14 8.68
N THR A 83 -0.72 -13.26 9.00
CA THR A 83 0.19 -13.36 10.16
C THR A 83 1.43 -12.48 10.01
N VAL A 84 1.99 -12.39 8.79
CA VAL A 84 3.12 -11.52 8.50
C VAL A 84 2.77 -10.05 8.73
N PHE A 85 1.64 -9.60 8.21
CA PHE A 85 1.22 -8.19 8.26
C PHE A 85 0.57 -7.79 9.59
N SER A 86 -0.03 -8.73 10.32
CA SER A 86 -0.75 -8.45 11.56
C SER A 86 0.15 -7.81 12.62
N GLY A 87 -0.38 -6.75 13.26
CA GLY A 87 0.31 -6.02 14.31
C GLY A 87 1.54 -5.23 13.84
N SER A 88 1.72 -5.06 12.54
CA SER A 88 2.84 -4.34 11.93
C SER A 88 2.40 -3.02 11.32
N ASP A 89 3.32 -2.09 11.17
CA ASP A 89 3.23 -1.02 10.19
C ASP A 89 3.67 -1.54 8.82
N ILE A 90 3.33 -0.84 7.76
CA ILE A 90 3.56 -1.29 6.39
C ILE A 90 4.30 -0.20 5.63
N ALA A 91 5.35 -0.57 4.91
CA ALA A 91 6.07 0.32 4.02
C ALA A 91 6.28 -0.29 2.65
N GLY A 92 6.44 0.58 1.65
CA GLY A 92 6.81 0.18 0.29
C GLY A 92 7.20 1.39 -0.54
N PHE A 93 7.40 1.18 -1.83
CA PHE A 93 7.72 2.25 -2.75
C PHE A 93 6.56 2.47 -3.73
N ASN A 94 5.85 3.58 -3.61
CA ASN A 94 4.59 3.88 -4.29
C ASN A 94 3.44 2.92 -3.90
N SER A 95 3.64 2.18 -2.84
CA SER A 95 2.78 1.09 -2.39
C SER A 95 1.40 1.56 -1.92
N ASN A 96 1.29 2.76 -1.38
CA ASN A 96 0.01 3.32 -0.98
C ASN A 96 -0.95 3.56 -2.16
N PHE A 97 -0.39 3.65 -3.36
CA PHE A 97 -1.17 3.87 -4.58
C PHE A 97 -1.55 2.55 -5.28
N PHE A 98 -0.72 1.51 -5.18
CA PHE A 98 -0.93 0.27 -5.91
C PHE A 98 -0.89 -0.98 -5.01
N ASP A 99 0.24 -1.29 -4.38
CA ASP A 99 0.46 -2.58 -3.69
C ASP A 99 -0.50 -2.78 -2.51
N VAL A 100 -0.65 -1.77 -1.66
CA VAL A 100 -1.55 -1.86 -0.50
C VAL A 100 -3.01 -2.02 -0.93
N PRO A 101 -3.56 -1.24 -1.88
CA PRO A 101 -4.89 -1.48 -2.42
C PRO A 101 -5.08 -2.87 -3.00
N LEU A 102 -4.13 -3.36 -3.81
CA LEU A 102 -4.25 -4.68 -4.42
C LEU A 102 -4.12 -5.80 -3.39
N LEU A 103 -3.22 -5.67 -2.41
CA LEU A 103 -3.10 -6.63 -1.31
C LEU A 103 -4.40 -6.68 -0.49
N ALA A 104 -5.06 -5.54 -0.26
CA ALA A 104 -6.35 -5.48 0.40
C ALA A 104 -7.43 -6.23 -0.40
N GLU A 105 -7.45 -6.06 -1.72
CA GLU A 105 -8.36 -6.82 -2.60
C GLU A 105 -8.08 -8.33 -2.55
N GLU A 106 -6.82 -8.75 -2.57
CA GLU A 106 -6.44 -10.16 -2.49
C GLU A 106 -6.85 -10.80 -1.14
N PHE A 107 -6.68 -10.09 -0.02
CA PHE A 107 -7.18 -10.57 1.27
C PHE A 107 -8.70 -10.72 1.27
N LEU A 108 -9.43 -9.74 0.76
CA LEU A 108 -10.90 -9.80 0.69
C LEU A 108 -11.39 -10.92 -0.24
N ARG A 109 -10.72 -11.14 -1.38
CA ARG A 109 -10.98 -12.29 -2.27
C ARG A 109 -10.72 -13.63 -1.57
N ALA A 110 -9.72 -13.69 -0.70
CA ALA A 110 -9.42 -14.86 0.10
C ALA A 110 -10.38 -15.05 1.29
N GLY A 111 -11.31 -14.13 1.53
CA GLY A 111 -12.25 -14.15 2.66
C GLY A 111 -11.66 -13.63 3.97
N ILE A 112 -10.55 -12.91 3.93
CA ILE A 112 -9.90 -12.30 5.08
C ILE A 112 -10.19 -10.80 5.11
N ASP A 113 -10.82 -10.33 6.16
CA ASP A 113 -11.03 -8.89 6.42
C ASP A 113 -9.84 -8.33 7.21
N PHE A 114 -8.72 -8.09 6.50
CA PHE A 114 -7.54 -7.49 7.11
C PHE A 114 -7.75 -5.98 7.29
N ASP A 115 -7.68 -5.51 8.53
CA ASP A 115 -7.94 -4.11 8.85
C ASP A 115 -6.68 -3.24 8.70
N PHE A 116 -6.45 -2.73 7.50
CA PHE A 116 -5.35 -1.82 7.18
C PHE A 116 -5.42 -0.49 7.94
N SER A 117 -6.57 -0.11 8.52
CA SER A 117 -6.68 1.13 9.31
C SER A 117 -5.86 1.10 10.61
N LYS A 118 -5.48 -0.08 11.06
CA LYS A 118 -4.62 -0.30 12.23
C LYS A 118 -3.12 -0.22 11.91
N CYS A 119 -2.77 -0.12 10.63
CA CYS A 119 -1.39 -0.01 10.16
C CYS A 119 -1.07 1.43 9.79
N ARG A 120 0.10 1.92 10.19
CA ARG A 120 0.67 3.12 9.58
C ARG A 120 1.24 2.72 8.23
N LEU A 121 0.85 3.45 7.17
CA LEU A 121 1.30 3.20 5.81
C LEU A 121 2.39 4.22 5.46
N ILE A 122 3.60 3.75 5.23
CA ILE A 122 4.77 4.56 4.91
C ILE A 122 5.14 4.32 3.45
N ASP A 123 5.09 5.37 2.64
CA ASP A 123 5.41 5.30 1.22
C ASP A 123 6.71 6.05 0.93
N ALA A 124 7.80 5.30 0.76
CA ALA A 124 9.12 5.87 0.48
C ALA A 124 9.14 6.69 -0.82
N CYS A 125 8.34 6.31 -1.82
CA CYS A 125 8.20 7.10 -3.06
C CYS A 125 7.56 8.45 -2.80
N THR A 126 6.55 8.50 -1.92
CA THR A 126 5.90 9.76 -1.56
C THR A 126 6.85 10.67 -0.80
N ILE A 127 7.59 10.14 0.18
CA ILE A 127 8.63 10.88 0.89
C ILE A 127 9.67 11.40 -0.12
N PHE A 128 10.17 10.51 -0.99
CA PHE A 128 11.13 10.88 -2.02
C PHE A 128 10.60 11.97 -2.96
N LYS A 129 9.35 11.85 -3.45
CA LYS A 129 8.74 12.88 -4.33
C LYS A 129 8.57 14.23 -3.67
N LYS A 130 8.35 14.26 -2.35
CA LYS A 130 8.25 15.51 -1.58
C LYS A 130 9.62 16.16 -1.40
N MET A 131 10.66 15.37 -1.20
CA MET A 131 12.00 15.83 -0.90
C MET A 131 12.89 15.96 -2.15
N GLU A 132 12.77 15.03 -3.12
CA GLU A 132 13.62 14.93 -4.33
C GLU A 132 12.84 14.37 -5.55
N ARG A 133 13.50 14.17 -6.70
CA ARG A 133 12.94 13.56 -7.95
C ARG A 133 13.40 12.10 -8.12
N ARG A 134 12.66 11.07 -8.50
CA ARG A 134 11.34 10.69 -9.04
C ARG A 134 11.12 9.18 -9.20
N ASN A 135 12.11 8.27 -9.08
CA ASN A 135 11.95 6.82 -9.14
C ASN A 135 12.91 6.12 -8.17
N LEU A 136 12.70 4.85 -7.96
CA LEU A 136 13.47 4.07 -6.99
C LEU A 136 14.98 4.13 -7.29
N ALA A 137 15.39 3.96 -8.54
CA ALA A 137 16.81 4.02 -8.94
C ALA A 137 17.45 5.39 -8.65
N SER A 138 16.72 6.48 -8.92
CA SER A 138 17.19 7.85 -8.60
C SER A 138 17.24 8.08 -7.10
N ALA A 139 16.24 7.59 -6.34
CA ALA A 139 16.22 7.65 -4.90
C ALA A 139 17.39 6.85 -4.30
N TYR A 140 17.59 5.64 -4.80
CA TYR A 140 18.69 4.79 -4.36
C TYR A 140 20.06 5.45 -4.60
N LYS A 141 20.28 5.98 -5.82
CA LYS A 141 21.52 6.71 -6.14
C LYS A 141 21.72 7.92 -5.22
N PHE A 142 20.65 8.65 -4.94
CA PHE A 142 20.71 9.86 -4.15
C PHE A 142 20.95 9.59 -2.65
N TYR A 143 20.27 8.60 -2.09
CA TYR A 143 20.33 8.30 -0.66
C TYR A 143 21.42 7.28 -0.30
N CYS A 144 21.74 6.35 -1.20
CA CYS A 144 22.76 5.31 -0.96
C CYS A 144 24.10 5.62 -1.62
N GLY A 145 24.19 6.68 -2.46
CA GLY A 145 25.43 7.10 -3.10
C GLY A 145 25.94 6.19 -4.23
N ARG A 146 25.15 5.18 -4.62
CA ARG A 146 25.50 4.17 -5.64
C ARG A 146 24.37 4.03 -6.66
N LYS A 147 24.67 3.56 -7.87
CA LYS A 147 23.64 3.21 -8.83
C LYS A 147 22.93 1.93 -8.39
N MET A 148 21.60 1.91 -8.50
CA MET A 148 20.80 0.75 -8.11
C MET A 148 21.19 -0.50 -8.91
N GLU A 149 21.50 -0.34 -10.18
CA GLU A 149 21.90 -1.43 -11.09
C GLU A 149 23.25 -2.07 -10.75
N GLU A 150 24.03 -1.47 -9.87
CA GLU A 150 25.29 -2.05 -9.35
C GLU A 150 25.01 -3.09 -8.25
N ASP A 151 23.90 -2.97 -7.55
CA ASP A 151 23.54 -3.82 -6.40
C ASP A 151 22.32 -4.70 -6.70
N PHE A 152 21.44 -4.30 -7.65
CA PHE A 152 20.14 -4.91 -7.86
C PHE A 152 19.72 -4.93 -9.34
N GLU A 153 18.91 -5.93 -9.69
CA GLU A 153 18.14 -5.96 -10.94
C GLU A 153 16.78 -5.26 -10.70
N ALA A 154 16.51 -4.17 -11.43
CA ALA A 154 15.24 -3.45 -11.33
C ALA A 154 14.05 -4.35 -11.72
N HIS A 155 12.87 -4.05 -11.18
CA HIS A 155 11.63 -4.78 -11.42
C HIS A 155 11.63 -6.23 -10.90
N ARG A 156 12.46 -6.48 -9.89
CA ARG A 156 12.37 -7.70 -9.08
C ARG A 156 11.89 -7.32 -7.70
N ALA A 157 10.72 -7.81 -7.30
CA ALA A 157 10.06 -7.40 -6.08
C ALA A 157 10.93 -7.56 -4.82
N ASP A 158 11.71 -8.65 -4.73
CA ASP A 158 12.65 -8.87 -3.63
C ASP A 158 13.77 -7.82 -3.59
N GLN A 159 14.29 -7.43 -4.75
CA GLN A 159 15.38 -6.47 -4.89
C GLN A 159 14.87 -5.03 -4.75
N ASP A 160 13.72 -4.71 -5.32
CA ASP A 160 13.07 -3.42 -5.16
C ASP A 160 12.64 -3.19 -3.70
N THR A 161 12.21 -4.24 -3.00
CA THR A 161 11.95 -4.18 -1.54
C THR A 161 13.21 -3.86 -0.74
N GLU A 162 14.34 -4.52 -1.03
CA GLU A 162 15.63 -4.23 -0.38
C GLU A 162 16.10 -2.80 -0.70
N ALA A 163 16.00 -2.39 -1.97
CA ALA A 163 16.35 -1.03 -2.38
C ALA A 163 15.47 0.01 -1.68
N THR A 164 14.15 -0.26 -1.55
CA THR A 164 13.21 0.60 -0.82
C THR A 164 13.58 0.72 0.65
N TYR A 165 13.92 -0.39 1.29
CA TYR A 165 14.37 -0.38 2.68
C TYR A 165 15.62 0.50 2.88
N ARG A 166 16.62 0.37 1.99
CA ARG A 166 17.84 1.20 2.04
C ARG A 166 17.56 2.67 1.76
N VAL A 167 16.64 2.96 0.83
CA VAL A 167 16.20 4.34 0.57
C VAL A 167 15.58 4.96 1.81
N LEU A 168 14.65 4.28 2.46
CA LEU A 168 14.00 4.78 3.68
C LEU A 168 15.03 5.05 4.79
N MET A 169 16.02 4.17 4.95
CA MET A 169 17.12 4.40 5.89
C MET A 169 17.94 5.63 5.53
N GLY A 170 18.27 5.80 4.24
CA GLY A 170 19.01 6.96 3.74
C GLY A 170 18.23 8.28 3.85
N GLU A 171 16.91 8.24 3.67
CA GLU A 171 16.03 9.39 3.93
C GLU A 171 16.12 9.84 5.39
N LEU A 172 15.99 8.89 6.32
CA LEU A 172 16.09 9.17 7.75
C LEU A 172 17.49 9.67 8.15
N ASP A 173 18.56 9.13 7.58
CA ASP A 173 19.92 9.61 7.85
C ASP A 173 20.13 11.02 7.34
N LYS A 174 19.66 11.32 6.13
CA LYS A 174 19.85 12.62 5.48
C LYS A 174 19.03 13.73 6.11
N TYR A 175 17.83 13.43 6.56
CA TYR A 175 16.87 14.42 7.07
C TYR A 175 16.63 14.30 8.59
N ALA A 176 17.54 13.66 9.30
CA ALA A 176 17.46 13.57 10.76
C ALA A 176 17.45 14.97 11.41
N PRO A 177 16.76 15.15 12.54
CA PRO A 177 16.85 16.39 13.31
C PRO A 177 18.30 16.76 13.61
N GLY A 178 18.67 18.00 13.31
CA GLY A 178 20.02 18.53 13.52
C GLY A 178 21.07 18.14 12.46
N VAL A 179 20.70 17.39 11.44
CA VAL A 179 21.57 17.06 10.29
C VAL A 179 21.35 18.04 9.14
N ASN A 180 20.10 18.41 8.88
CA ASN A 180 19.73 19.36 7.83
C ASN A 180 19.53 20.76 8.43
N GLU A 181 20.09 21.78 7.79
CA GLU A 181 19.91 23.19 8.18
C GLU A 181 18.54 23.74 7.80
N ASP A 182 17.85 23.11 6.86
CA ASP A 182 16.50 23.51 6.43
C ASP A 182 15.44 22.90 7.35
N PRO A 183 14.76 23.69 8.20
CA PRO A 183 13.79 23.18 9.15
C PRO A 183 12.55 22.58 8.47
N GLU A 184 12.30 22.88 7.18
CA GLU A 184 11.20 22.29 6.41
C GLU A 184 11.55 20.89 5.87
N LYS A 185 12.83 20.50 5.92
CA LYS A 185 13.36 19.22 5.43
C LYS A 185 13.87 18.36 6.59
N VAL A 186 13.05 18.16 7.59
CA VAL A 186 13.37 17.30 8.73
C VAL A 186 12.42 16.10 8.76
N LEU A 187 12.98 14.92 8.92
CA LEU A 187 12.22 13.69 9.12
C LEU A 187 12.49 13.14 10.52
N GLU A 188 11.44 13.06 11.31
CA GLU A 188 11.51 12.38 12.60
C GLU A 188 11.50 10.85 12.38
N ASN A 189 12.41 10.14 13.04
CA ASN A 189 12.42 8.67 13.02
C ASN A 189 11.31 8.14 13.95
N ASP A 190 10.08 8.47 13.61
CA ASP A 190 8.84 8.01 14.23
C ASP A 190 7.86 7.57 13.15
N MET A 191 7.30 6.35 13.30
CA MET A 191 6.45 5.76 12.26
C MET A 191 5.14 6.53 12.04
N GLN A 192 4.62 7.22 13.06
CA GLN A 192 3.43 8.06 12.87
C GLN A 192 3.78 9.32 12.10
N ALA A 193 4.89 9.99 12.44
CA ALA A 193 5.36 11.19 11.74
C ALA A 193 5.66 10.88 10.26
N LEU A 194 6.34 9.76 9.97
CA LEU A 194 6.63 9.32 8.59
C LEU A 194 5.36 8.98 7.82
N ALA A 195 4.40 8.30 8.44
CA ALA A 195 3.12 7.99 7.81
C ALA A 195 2.33 9.27 7.49
N ASP A 196 2.28 10.23 8.42
CA ASP A 196 1.61 11.50 8.22
C ASP A 196 2.32 12.36 7.16
N PHE A 197 3.66 12.38 7.17
CA PHE A 197 4.45 13.09 6.16
C PHE A 197 4.28 12.52 4.75
N SER A 198 4.21 11.19 4.62
CA SER A 198 4.05 10.51 3.33
C SER A 198 2.60 10.48 2.83
N LYS A 199 1.65 10.91 3.64
CA LYS A 199 0.24 10.92 3.26
C LYS A 199 -0.03 11.89 2.11
N GLN A 200 -0.57 11.38 1.00
CA GLN A 200 -0.88 12.19 -0.20
C GLN A 200 -2.33 12.67 -0.23
N ASN A 201 -3.26 11.88 0.29
CA ASN A 201 -4.69 12.13 0.15
C ASN A 201 -5.43 11.80 1.44
N ASP A 202 -6.57 12.44 1.67
CA ASP A 202 -7.51 12.13 2.74
C ASP A 202 -8.52 11.05 2.31
N ASN A 203 -8.01 9.97 1.69
CA ASN A 203 -8.84 8.86 1.25
C ASN A 203 -9.35 8.04 2.43
N VAL A 204 -10.62 7.64 2.36
CA VAL A 204 -11.25 6.69 3.29
C VAL A 204 -11.13 5.28 2.73
N ASP A 205 -11.29 5.13 1.41
CA ASP A 205 -11.01 3.90 0.68
C ASP A 205 -9.79 4.06 -0.22
N PHE A 206 -9.07 2.97 -0.50
CA PHE A 206 -7.83 3.03 -1.27
C PHE A 206 -8.00 3.51 -2.71
N ALA A 207 -9.18 3.34 -3.29
CA ALA A 207 -9.49 3.82 -4.63
C ALA A 207 -9.84 5.32 -4.69
N GLY A 208 -9.90 6.02 -3.54
CA GLY A 208 -10.24 7.43 -3.46
C GLY A 208 -11.67 7.75 -3.92
N ARG A 209 -12.57 6.77 -3.86
CA ARG A 209 -14.00 6.95 -4.16
C ARG A 209 -14.73 7.57 -2.99
N ILE A 210 -14.25 7.34 -1.78
CA ILE A 210 -14.72 7.96 -0.55
C ILE A 210 -13.52 8.65 0.08
N VAL A 211 -13.68 9.94 0.43
CA VAL A 211 -12.62 10.77 1.00
C VAL A 211 -13.12 11.49 2.24
N TRP A 212 -12.19 11.89 3.09
CA TRP A 212 -12.49 12.82 4.18
C TRP A 212 -12.58 14.24 3.63
N ALA A 213 -13.62 14.98 4.02
CA ALA A 213 -13.77 16.40 3.75
C ALA A 213 -14.34 17.12 4.96
N ASP A 214 -14.07 18.42 5.06
CA ASP A 214 -14.78 19.26 6.01
C ASP A 214 -16.16 19.59 5.45
N VAL A 215 -17.19 19.26 6.20
CA VAL A 215 -18.57 19.58 5.88
C VAL A 215 -19.14 20.31 7.09
N ASN A 216 -19.32 21.61 6.97
CA ASN A 216 -19.83 22.49 8.05
C ASN A 216 -19.00 22.41 9.35
N GLY A 217 -17.67 22.44 9.24
CA GLY A 217 -16.74 22.35 10.37
C GLY A 217 -16.58 20.96 10.97
N LYS A 218 -17.11 19.93 10.30
CA LYS A 218 -16.98 18.54 10.76
C LYS A 218 -16.31 17.68 9.70
N ARG A 219 -15.24 16.99 10.08
CA ARG A 219 -14.58 16.00 9.23
C ARG A 219 -15.52 14.82 8.94
N THR A 220 -15.90 14.66 7.67
CA THR A 220 -16.97 13.77 7.22
C THR A 220 -16.54 12.97 6.00
N GLU A 221 -16.96 11.70 5.91
CA GLU A 221 -16.76 10.88 4.72
C GLU A 221 -17.72 11.32 3.61
N VAL A 222 -17.16 11.69 2.45
CA VAL A 222 -17.91 12.14 1.28
C VAL A 222 -17.59 11.31 0.07
N PHE A 223 -18.55 11.17 -0.85
CA PHE A 223 -18.28 10.59 -2.16
C PHE A 223 -17.40 11.51 -2.99
N ASN A 224 -16.36 10.95 -3.63
CA ASN A 224 -15.45 11.68 -4.53
C ASN A 224 -15.69 11.35 -6.00
N PHE A 225 -16.84 10.78 -6.35
CA PHE A 225 -17.19 10.41 -7.73
C PHE A 225 -18.68 10.48 -7.99
N GLY A 226 -19.03 10.37 -9.29
CA GLY A 226 -20.40 10.22 -9.77
C GLY A 226 -21.32 11.40 -9.42
N LYS A 227 -22.63 11.15 -9.50
CA LYS A 227 -23.68 12.15 -9.29
C LYS A 227 -23.75 12.72 -7.86
N HIS A 228 -23.17 12.02 -6.91
CA HIS A 228 -23.16 12.41 -5.50
C HIS A 228 -21.80 12.91 -5.02
N LYS A 229 -20.88 13.26 -5.94
CA LYS A 229 -19.56 13.79 -5.57
C LYS A 229 -19.69 15.00 -4.63
N GLY A 230 -18.92 15.00 -3.54
CA GLY A 230 -18.91 16.04 -2.52
C GLY A 230 -19.99 15.92 -1.44
N LEU A 231 -20.93 14.99 -1.57
CA LEU A 231 -21.98 14.79 -0.57
C LEU A 231 -21.55 13.76 0.49
N PRO A 232 -21.96 13.94 1.76
CA PRO A 232 -21.74 12.97 2.81
C PRO A 232 -22.31 11.60 2.46
N VAL A 233 -21.49 10.56 2.63
CA VAL A 233 -21.89 9.17 2.32
C VAL A 233 -23.16 8.78 3.10
N ALA A 234 -23.20 9.08 4.40
CA ALA A 234 -24.35 8.77 5.25
C ALA A 234 -25.66 9.41 4.75
N ASP A 235 -25.58 10.66 4.27
CA ASP A 235 -26.75 11.38 3.76
C ASP A 235 -27.23 10.80 2.43
N VAL A 236 -26.29 10.50 1.53
CA VAL A 236 -26.61 9.86 0.25
C VAL A 236 -27.27 8.51 0.47
N LEU A 237 -26.77 7.68 1.37
CA LEU A 237 -27.36 6.37 1.65
C LEU A 237 -28.77 6.44 2.24
N ARG A 238 -29.13 7.56 2.90
CA ARG A 238 -30.49 7.82 3.38
C ARG A 238 -31.41 8.32 2.26
N MET A 239 -30.92 9.24 1.41
CA MET A 239 -31.69 9.86 0.34
C MET A 239 -31.86 8.94 -0.88
N ASP A 240 -30.84 8.14 -1.19
CA ASP A 240 -30.78 7.23 -2.35
C ASP A 240 -30.28 5.84 -1.91
N PRO A 241 -31.12 5.04 -1.21
CA PRO A 241 -30.73 3.72 -0.75
C PRO A 241 -30.30 2.76 -1.88
N GLY A 242 -30.82 2.97 -3.10
CA GLY A 242 -30.46 2.19 -4.28
C GLY A 242 -29.01 2.39 -4.71
N TYR A 243 -28.41 3.52 -4.38
CA TYR A 243 -27.01 3.80 -4.71
C TYR A 243 -26.02 2.83 -4.01
N TYR A 244 -26.34 2.41 -2.80
CA TYR A 244 -25.60 1.36 -2.11
C TYR A 244 -25.57 0.06 -2.91
N SER A 245 -26.75 -0.45 -3.29
CA SER A 245 -26.86 -1.70 -4.06
C SER A 245 -26.20 -1.59 -5.43
N TRP A 246 -26.31 -0.42 -6.06
CA TRP A 246 -25.64 -0.14 -7.34
C TRP A 246 -24.12 -0.21 -7.23
N ILE A 247 -23.52 0.36 -6.18
CA ILE A 247 -22.06 0.26 -5.95
C ILE A 247 -21.66 -1.20 -5.66
N LEU A 248 -22.45 -1.92 -4.83
CA LEU A 248 -22.13 -3.31 -4.51
C LEU A 248 -22.16 -4.23 -5.74
N ALA A 249 -23.12 -4.01 -6.64
CA ALA A 249 -23.24 -4.78 -7.87
C ALA A 249 -22.28 -4.30 -8.99
N GLY A 250 -21.83 -3.04 -8.90
CA GLY A 250 -20.99 -2.41 -9.91
C GLY A 250 -19.52 -2.82 -9.83
N ASP A 251 -18.77 -2.36 -10.83
CA ASP A 251 -17.32 -2.61 -10.98
C ASP A 251 -16.52 -1.63 -10.09
N PHE A 252 -16.63 -1.83 -8.78
CA PHE A 252 -15.88 -1.12 -7.75
C PHE A 252 -14.98 -2.09 -6.97
N THR A 253 -13.87 -1.59 -6.42
CA THR A 253 -12.98 -2.40 -5.61
C THR A 253 -13.71 -2.96 -4.38
N TYR A 254 -13.31 -4.13 -3.92
CA TYR A 254 -13.87 -4.72 -2.70
C TYR A 254 -13.65 -3.82 -1.48
N ASN A 255 -12.50 -3.12 -1.43
CA ASN A 255 -12.23 -2.15 -0.37
C ASN A 255 -13.25 -1.00 -0.36
N THR A 256 -13.59 -0.41 -1.50
CA THR A 256 -14.65 0.61 -1.60
C THR A 256 -16.00 0.07 -1.09
N LYS A 257 -16.37 -1.15 -1.52
CA LYS A 257 -17.63 -1.80 -1.09
C LYS A 257 -17.62 -2.08 0.43
N GLN A 258 -16.50 -2.52 0.96
CA GLN A 258 -16.32 -2.78 2.39
C GLN A 258 -16.44 -1.49 3.22
N VAL A 259 -15.72 -0.42 2.82
CA VAL A 259 -15.79 0.89 3.49
C VAL A 259 -17.23 1.42 3.48
N LEU A 260 -17.89 1.37 2.33
CA LEU A 260 -19.29 1.80 2.21
C LEU A 260 -20.21 1.02 3.14
N THR A 261 -20.01 -0.30 3.24
CA THR A 261 -20.80 -1.16 4.14
C THR A 261 -20.55 -0.82 5.60
N ARG A 262 -19.30 -0.59 6.00
CA ARG A 262 -18.95 -0.16 7.37
C ARG A 262 -19.63 1.17 7.74
N ILE A 263 -19.60 2.15 6.84
CA ILE A 263 -20.29 3.44 7.06
C ILE A 263 -21.80 3.21 7.23
N ARG A 264 -22.41 2.41 6.35
CA ARG A 264 -23.85 2.10 6.44
C ARG A 264 -24.23 1.44 7.77
N LEU A 265 -23.48 0.43 8.20
CA LEU A 265 -23.74 -0.28 9.46
C LEU A 265 -23.57 0.63 10.66
N ARG A 266 -22.52 1.46 10.70
CA ARG A 266 -22.30 2.44 11.76
C ARG A 266 -23.44 3.46 11.87
N GLU A 267 -24.01 3.90 10.75
CA GLU A 267 -25.13 4.83 10.76
C GLU A 267 -26.47 4.16 11.13
N ALA A 268 -26.61 2.86 10.87
CA ALA A 268 -27.81 2.10 11.27
C ALA A 268 -27.84 1.79 12.79
N THR A 269 -26.72 1.93 13.49
CA THR A 269 -26.60 1.68 14.93
C THR A 269 -26.63 2.95 15.79
N LYS A 270 -26.75 4.13 15.17
CA LYS A 270 -26.98 5.43 15.83
C LYS A 270 -28.46 5.70 16.00
#